data_8a27b2d38a56477aac903e4e80467d76
#
_entry.id   8a27b2d38a56477aac903e4e80467d76
#
_cell.length_a   1.000
_cell.length_b   1.000
_cell.length_c   1.000
_cell.angle_alpha   90.00
_cell.angle_beta   90.00
_cell.angle_gamma   90.00
#
_symmetry.space_group_name_H-M   'P 1'
#
loop_
_entity.id
_entity.type
_entity.pdbx_description
1 polymer ?
#
loop_
_entity_poly.entity_id
_entity_poly.type
_entity_poly.pdbx_seq_one_letter_code
_entity_poly.pdbx_strand_id
1 'polypeptide(L)'
;MTREDEQLKRWAQYFNDLLNRPPPPDLPIIPEASAELNVNCGKPSKIEIVRSIKMLKSGKAAGPDNIPPESLKADPELSADILYGLLGKIWEEEKMPQDWNESYIVKLPKKGDRRECKNYRGISLMSAVGNVLNRIILLRLQGAVDATLRDQQAGFRKDHSCIDQIATLRIIIEQSIEWNTSLYVNFIDFEKAFDSLDRSVLWCLTRHYGIPGKFIRIIKNSYDKMTCRVLHASGLSASFTVNTGVKQGCLMAPFLFLLAMDWIMKETTREQRNGIQWNLLEQLEDLEFADDIALVSSNNQQMQDKTARLTANSIKLGLHPNVSKTKVMKVNCTNNRPVKVRDTILEEVTSFVYLGSVVSIDGGSDEDIKVRINKARVAFNMLRKVWSSHVISRRTKFRIFNTNVKAILLYGSETWRTTKQTSQKLQSFVNECLRRILKISWTDRVTNEMLWELAGEEPIIAQISKRKWRWIGHILRTPANNITRQALRWNPQGKRKRGRPRNSWRRGVESQTRNWGHTWDTLGRLAQDRTRWRTEVVNGLCSNRS
;
A
#
# COMPACT_ATOMS: atom_id res chain seq x y z
N MET A 1 -30.94 -0.34 18.37
CA MET A 1 -30.54 0.73 19.29
C MET A 1 -31.01 2.05 18.70
N THR A 2 -31.99 2.67 19.30
CA THR A 2 -32.59 3.92 18.83
C THR A 2 -32.04 5.15 19.56
N ARG A 3 -31.50 4.98 20.77
CA ARG A 3 -30.95 6.07 21.57
C ARG A 3 -29.46 6.30 21.26
N GLU A 4 -29.06 7.54 21.01
CA GLU A 4 -27.70 7.92 20.68
C GLU A 4 -26.69 7.59 21.77
N ASP A 5 -27.08 7.72 23.04
CA ASP A 5 -26.24 7.36 24.20
C ASP A 5 -25.91 5.86 24.26
N GLU A 6 -26.86 5.00 23.90
CA GLU A 6 -26.63 3.54 23.81
C GLU A 6 -25.68 3.19 22.68
N GLN A 7 -25.82 3.88 21.54
CA GLN A 7 -24.90 3.71 20.42
C GLN A 7 -23.48 4.13 20.82
N LEU A 8 -23.33 5.25 21.50
CA LEU A 8 -22.04 5.76 21.95
C LEU A 8 -21.37 4.81 22.95
N LYS A 9 -22.12 4.28 23.94
CA LYS A 9 -21.65 3.26 24.88
C LYS A 9 -21.19 1.99 24.14
N ARG A 10 -22.01 1.51 23.17
CA ARG A 10 -21.67 0.31 22.39
C ARG A 10 -20.38 0.50 21.56
N TRP A 11 -20.17 1.68 20.99
CA TRP A 11 -18.94 1.99 20.27
C TRP A 11 -17.72 2.05 21.21
N ALA A 12 -17.85 2.68 22.36
CA ALA A 12 -16.77 2.71 23.36
C ALA A 12 -16.38 1.28 23.80
N GLN A 13 -17.36 0.44 24.13
CA GLN A 13 -17.13 -0.95 24.48
C GLN A 13 -16.42 -1.72 23.36
N TYR A 14 -16.91 -1.61 22.12
CA TYR A 14 -16.31 -2.30 20.97
C TYR A 14 -14.83 -1.93 20.77
N PHE A 15 -14.49 -0.64 20.83
CA PHE A 15 -13.10 -0.21 20.69
C PHE A 15 -12.26 -0.54 21.91
N ASN A 16 -12.83 -0.50 23.11
CA ASN A 16 -12.14 -0.93 24.32
C ASN A 16 -11.75 -2.43 24.22
N ASP A 17 -12.68 -3.30 23.83
CA ASP A 17 -12.41 -4.73 23.67
C ASP A 17 -11.39 -5.00 22.55
N LEU A 18 -11.45 -4.22 21.45
CA LEU A 18 -10.55 -4.35 20.33
C LEU A 18 -9.10 -3.96 20.67
N LEU A 19 -8.92 -2.89 21.47
CA LEU A 19 -7.62 -2.26 21.76
C LEU A 19 -7.02 -2.68 23.11
N ASN A 20 -7.64 -3.67 23.79
CA ASN A 20 -7.19 -4.25 25.04
C ASN A 20 -7.23 -5.79 24.96
N ARG A 21 -6.57 -6.36 23.97
CA ARG A 21 -6.49 -7.80 23.79
C ARG A 21 -5.55 -8.43 24.82
N PRO A 22 -5.77 -9.69 25.20
CA PRO A 22 -4.83 -10.40 26.05
C PRO A 22 -3.46 -10.50 25.37
N PRO A 23 -2.37 -10.55 26.16
CA PRO A 23 -1.03 -10.73 25.60
C PRO A 23 -0.92 -12.09 24.89
N PRO A 24 0.02 -12.22 23.95
CA PRO A 24 0.34 -13.50 23.33
C PRO A 24 0.72 -14.54 24.35
N PRO A 25 0.34 -15.83 24.16
CA PRO A 25 0.64 -16.90 25.12
C PRO A 25 2.14 -17.15 25.25
N ASP A 26 2.89 -17.00 24.15
CA ASP A 26 4.34 -17.20 24.09
C ASP A 26 5.00 -15.95 23.51
N LEU A 27 5.81 -15.29 24.33
CA LEU A 27 6.60 -14.14 23.87
C LEU A 27 7.87 -14.62 23.16
N PRO A 28 8.20 -14.06 21.99
CA PRO A 28 9.42 -14.44 21.29
C PRO A 28 10.66 -13.91 22.01
N ILE A 29 11.73 -14.69 21.99
CA ILE A 29 13.06 -14.21 22.38
C ILE A 29 13.63 -13.46 21.19
N ILE A 30 13.73 -12.14 21.33
CA ILE A 30 14.22 -11.24 20.28
C ILE A 30 15.56 -10.67 20.73
N PRO A 31 16.68 -11.07 20.12
CA PRO A 31 17.99 -10.52 20.48
C PRO A 31 18.06 -9.03 20.13
N GLU A 32 18.68 -8.25 20.98
CA GLU A 32 18.97 -6.85 20.68
C GLU A 32 20.04 -6.72 19.60
N ALA A 33 20.05 -5.62 18.86
CA ALA A 33 21.10 -5.33 17.91
C ALA A 33 22.46 -5.18 18.63
N SER A 34 23.53 -5.61 17.97
CA SER A 34 24.89 -5.47 18.50
C SER A 34 25.34 -4.01 18.65
N ALA A 35 24.73 -3.10 17.91
CA ALA A 35 24.99 -1.66 17.97
C ALA A 35 23.73 -0.87 17.61
N GLU A 36 23.62 0.33 18.18
CA GLU A 36 22.57 1.27 17.79
C GLU A 36 22.83 1.85 16.39
N LEU A 37 21.76 2.20 15.68
CA LEU A 37 21.85 2.88 14.39
C LEU A 37 22.52 4.24 14.52
N ASN A 38 23.43 4.54 13.60
CA ASN A 38 24.11 5.84 13.56
C ASN A 38 23.16 6.91 13.01
N VAL A 39 22.38 7.53 13.89
CA VAL A 39 21.43 8.60 13.57
C VAL A 39 21.57 9.76 14.55
N ASN A 40 21.17 10.95 14.13
CA ASN A 40 21.25 12.13 14.99
C ASN A 40 20.27 12.04 16.17
N CYS A 41 20.81 11.84 17.38
CA CYS A 41 20.08 11.81 18.66
C CYS A 41 20.01 13.17 19.36
N GLY A 42 20.57 14.24 18.78
CA GLY A 42 20.56 15.59 19.35
C GLY A 42 19.16 16.23 19.37
N LYS A 43 19.02 17.32 20.13
CA LYS A 43 17.79 18.12 20.20
C LYS A 43 17.32 18.52 18.80
N PRO A 44 15.99 18.51 18.52
CA PRO A 44 15.45 18.98 17.26
C PRO A 44 15.85 20.43 16.95
N SER A 45 16.36 20.66 15.75
CA SER A 45 16.69 22.01 15.29
C SER A 45 15.44 22.76 14.80
N LYS A 46 15.46 24.09 14.81
CA LYS A 46 14.38 24.91 14.25
C LYS A 46 14.12 24.56 12.78
N ILE A 47 15.17 24.29 11.99
CA ILE A 47 15.04 23.90 10.57
C ILE A 47 14.26 22.59 10.42
N GLU A 48 14.50 21.59 11.26
CA GLU A 48 13.75 20.33 11.25
C GLU A 48 12.30 20.54 11.63
N ILE A 49 12.01 21.43 12.59
CA ILE A 49 10.64 21.75 13.01
C ILE A 49 9.91 22.43 11.86
N VAL A 50 10.46 23.49 11.25
CA VAL A 50 9.90 24.19 10.09
C VAL A 50 9.60 23.22 8.94
N ARG A 51 10.59 22.38 8.60
CA ARG A 51 10.43 21.36 7.56
C ARG A 51 9.27 20.41 7.87
N SER A 52 9.16 19.97 9.12
CA SER A 52 8.12 19.03 9.55
C SER A 52 6.74 19.67 9.53
N ILE A 53 6.61 20.95 9.93
CA ILE A 53 5.37 21.72 9.83
C ILE A 53 4.93 21.88 8.36
N LYS A 54 5.85 22.27 7.46
CA LYS A 54 5.57 22.41 6.02
C LYS A 54 5.07 21.10 5.39
N MET A 55 5.50 19.95 5.91
CA MET A 55 5.09 18.61 5.46
C MET A 55 3.75 18.13 6.04
N LEU A 56 3.13 18.82 6.99
CA LEU A 56 1.80 18.47 7.48
C LEU A 56 0.78 18.58 6.34
N LYS A 57 -0.16 17.63 6.29
CA LYS A 57 -1.24 17.65 5.28
C LYS A 57 -2.34 18.59 5.74
N SER A 58 -2.74 19.52 4.89
CA SER A 58 -3.90 20.38 5.09
C SER A 58 -5.22 19.60 4.91
N GLY A 59 -6.32 20.13 5.44
CA GLY A 59 -7.65 19.49 5.40
C GLY A 59 -7.76 18.28 6.31
N LYS A 60 -6.94 18.16 7.34
CA LYS A 60 -7.02 17.11 8.36
C LYS A 60 -7.72 17.63 9.62
N ALA A 61 -8.56 16.78 10.21
CA ALA A 61 -9.20 17.09 11.48
C ALA A 61 -8.15 17.28 12.59
N ALA A 62 -8.42 18.23 13.48
CA ALA A 62 -7.62 18.44 14.68
C ALA A 62 -7.75 17.28 15.67
N GLY A 63 -6.79 17.13 16.56
CA GLY A 63 -6.83 16.23 17.70
C GLY A 63 -7.61 16.83 18.89
N PRO A 64 -7.43 16.24 20.09
CA PRO A 64 -8.05 16.75 21.33
C PRO A 64 -7.69 18.20 21.67
N ASP A 65 -6.51 18.66 21.22
CA ASP A 65 -6.02 20.03 21.37
C ASP A 65 -6.72 21.07 20.49
N ASN A 66 -7.60 20.64 19.58
CA ASN A 66 -8.29 21.46 18.60
C ASN A 66 -7.38 22.34 17.72
N ILE A 67 -6.08 22.01 17.63
CA ILE A 67 -5.13 22.72 16.77
C ILE A 67 -5.11 22.07 15.37
N PRO A 68 -5.70 22.69 14.34
CA PRO A 68 -5.63 22.15 12.99
C PRO A 68 -4.22 22.37 12.40
N PRO A 69 -3.76 21.48 11.50
CA PRO A 69 -2.46 21.64 10.84
C PRO A 69 -2.25 22.99 10.16
N GLU A 70 -3.33 23.62 9.70
CA GLU A 70 -3.32 24.92 9.03
C GLU A 70 -2.84 26.04 9.95
N SER A 71 -3.17 26.01 11.24
CA SER A 71 -2.71 27.00 12.21
C SER A 71 -1.19 27.04 12.30
N LEU A 72 -0.54 25.85 12.35
CA LEU A 72 0.92 25.76 12.37
C LEU A 72 1.54 26.14 11.02
N LYS A 73 0.83 25.94 9.92
CA LYS A 73 1.30 26.23 8.56
C LYS A 73 1.08 27.68 8.14
N ALA A 74 0.25 28.44 8.85
CA ALA A 74 0.02 29.86 8.56
C ALA A 74 1.34 30.65 8.63
N ASP A 75 2.13 30.41 9.65
CA ASP A 75 3.50 30.88 9.77
C ASP A 75 4.38 29.76 10.36
N PRO A 76 5.07 28.98 9.51
CA PRO A 76 5.90 27.89 9.98
C PRO A 76 7.14 28.31 10.80
N GLU A 77 7.67 29.51 10.55
CA GLU A 77 8.86 30.02 11.24
C GLU A 77 8.48 30.43 12.68
N LEU A 78 7.43 31.25 12.85
CA LEU A 78 6.91 31.60 14.16
C LEU A 78 6.44 30.38 14.94
N SER A 79 5.73 29.46 14.29
CA SER A 79 5.31 28.21 14.92
C SER A 79 6.52 27.37 15.40
N ALA A 80 7.61 27.34 14.63
CA ALA A 80 8.82 26.65 15.03
C ALA A 80 9.51 27.31 16.21
N ASP A 81 9.50 28.65 16.29
CA ASP A 81 10.07 29.38 17.44
C ASP A 81 9.31 29.07 18.75
N ILE A 82 7.98 29.03 18.69
CA ILE A 82 7.14 28.63 19.83
C ILE A 82 7.40 27.17 20.22
N LEU A 83 7.46 26.26 19.24
CA LEU A 83 7.60 24.83 19.49
C LEU A 83 9.03 24.41 19.88
N TYR A 84 10.05 25.19 19.57
CA TYR A 84 11.44 24.85 19.83
C TYR A 84 11.72 24.59 21.30
N GLY A 85 11.19 25.43 22.18
CA GLY A 85 11.31 25.25 23.63
C GLY A 85 10.61 24.00 24.13
N LEU A 86 9.35 23.80 23.70
CA LEU A 86 8.54 22.64 24.09
C LEU A 86 9.15 21.32 23.61
N LEU A 87 9.50 21.23 22.31
CA LEU A 87 10.09 20.01 21.74
C LEU A 87 11.48 19.73 22.31
N GLY A 88 12.24 20.79 22.66
CA GLY A 88 13.50 20.68 23.37
C GLY A 88 13.33 20.06 24.75
N LYS A 89 12.37 20.52 25.54
CA LYS A 89 12.06 19.98 26.86
C LYS A 89 11.63 18.51 26.79
N ILE A 90 10.72 18.16 25.86
CA ILE A 90 10.33 16.78 25.61
C ILE A 90 11.54 15.90 25.26
N TRP A 91 12.46 16.45 24.47
CA TRP A 91 13.68 15.73 24.05
C TRP A 91 14.67 15.49 25.18
N GLU A 92 14.80 16.44 26.09
CA GLU A 92 15.69 16.35 27.26
C GLU A 92 15.11 15.45 28.34
N GLU A 93 13.81 15.65 28.68
CA GLU A 93 13.13 14.87 29.71
C GLU A 93 12.62 13.50 29.24
N GLU A 94 12.59 13.27 27.91
CA GLU A 94 12.04 12.07 27.27
C GLU A 94 10.58 11.79 27.65
N LYS A 95 9.84 12.85 28.02
CA LYS A 95 8.45 12.79 28.45
C LYS A 95 7.54 13.62 27.54
N MET A 96 6.47 13.00 27.08
CA MET A 96 5.41 13.68 26.32
C MET A 96 4.46 14.42 27.26
N PRO A 97 3.88 15.56 26.84
CA PRO A 97 2.73 16.15 27.52
C PRO A 97 1.60 15.12 27.68
N GLN A 98 1.00 15.04 28.86
CA GLN A 98 -0.02 14.05 29.18
C GLN A 98 -1.24 14.18 28.23
N ASP A 99 -1.60 15.38 27.82
CA ASP A 99 -2.71 15.66 26.90
C ASP A 99 -2.49 15.03 25.51
N TRP A 100 -1.24 14.73 25.12
CA TRP A 100 -0.94 14.06 23.84
C TRP A 100 -1.15 12.55 23.89
N ASN A 101 -1.37 11.98 25.06
CA ASN A 101 -1.71 10.58 25.23
C ASN A 101 -3.20 10.31 25.05
N GLU A 102 -4.05 11.34 25.04
CA GLU A 102 -5.45 11.23 24.63
C GLU A 102 -5.59 11.31 23.11
N SER A 103 -6.51 10.51 22.55
CA SER A 103 -6.87 10.58 21.14
C SER A 103 -8.37 10.35 20.92
N TYR A 104 -8.91 10.93 19.84
CA TYR A 104 -10.29 10.70 19.44
C TYR A 104 -10.36 9.69 18.33
N ILE A 105 -11.25 8.67 18.47
CA ILE A 105 -11.47 7.65 17.45
C ILE A 105 -12.65 8.05 16.58
N VAL A 106 -12.37 8.27 15.28
CA VAL A 106 -13.38 8.46 14.24
C VAL A 106 -13.66 7.14 13.53
N LYS A 107 -14.94 6.83 13.36
CA LYS A 107 -15.40 5.58 12.73
C LYS A 107 -15.53 5.74 11.23
N LEU A 108 -14.75 5.02 10.45
CA LEU A 108 -14.87 4.96 9.00
C LEU A 108 -15.52 3.64 8.58
N PRO A 109 -16.66 3.66 7.85
CA PRO A 109 -17.33 2.45 7.42
C PRO A 109 -16.50 1.70 6.38
N LYS A 110 -16.40 0.38 6.53
CA LYS A 110 -15.91 -0.57 5.54
C LYS A 110 -17.08 -1.08 4.69
N LYS A 111 -16.79 -1.97 3.75
CA LYS A 111 -17.83 -2.76 3.07
C LYS A 111 -18.52 -3.69 4.08
N GLY A 112 -19.81 -3.94 3.89
CA GLY A 112 -20.61 -4.81 4.74
C GLY A 112 -21.77 -4.08 5.42
N ASP A 113 -22.45 -4.79 6.33
CA ASP A 113 -23.58 -4.23 7.09
C ASP A 113 -23.09 -3.15 8.06
N ARG A 114 -23.60 -1.94 7.91
CA ARG A 114 -23.25 -0.79 8.74
C ARG A 114 -23.78 -0.87 10.18
N ARG A 115 -24.63 -1.84 10.48
CA ARG A 115 -25.10 -2.13 11.84
C ARG A 115 -24.05 -2.87 12.67
N GLU A 116 -23.08 -3.49 12.04
CA GLU A 116 -22.03 -4.28 12.68
C GLU A 116 -20.78 -3.42 12.95
N CYS A 117 -20.38 -3.27 14.21
CA CYS A 117 -19.18 -2.50 14.59
C CYS A 117 -17.89 -3.02 13.92
N LYS A 118 -17.78 -4.35 13.70
CA LYS A 118 -16.63 -4.96 13.01
C LYS A 118 -16.38 -4.42 11.59
N ASN A 119 -17.43 -3.90 10.93
CA ASN A 119 -17.37 -3.32 9.60
C ASN A 119 -16.95 -1.85 9.61
N TYR A 120 -16.34 -1.39 10.69
CA TYR A 120 -15.74 -0.06 10.78
C TYR A 120 -14.24 -0.14 11.09
N ARG A 121 -13.54 0.91 10.71
CA ARG A 121 -12.15 1.18 11.04
C ARG A 121 -12.10 2.38 11.96
N GLY A 122 -11.43 2.27 13.10
CA GLY A 122 -11.13 3.41 13.96
C GLY A 122 -9.92 4.17 13.43
N ILE A 123 -10.03 5.48 13.29
CA ILE A 123 -8.89 6.35 12.97
C ILE A 123 -8.68 7.27 14.15
N SER A 124 -7.48 7.24 14.73
CA SER A 124 -7.11 8.10 15.85
C SER A 124 -6.75 9.52 15.36
N LEU A 125 -7.44 10.51 15.90
CA LEU A 125 -7.08 11.92 15.76
C LEU A 125 -6.18 12.30 16.93
N MET A 126 -5.01 12.84 16.61
CA MET A 126 -3.98 13.18 17.58
C MET A 126 -3.54 14.63 17.40
N SER A 127 -2.86 15.19 18.40
CA SER A 127 -2.24 16.51 18.35
C SER A 127 -1.44 16.74 17.07
N ALA A 128 -1.66 17.90 16.42
CA ALA A 128 -0.89 18.30 15.26
C ALA A 128 0.58 18.54 15.64
N VAL A 129 0.84 19.07 16.83
CA VAL A 129 2.19 19.30 17.38
C VAL A 129 2.90 17.98 17.64
N GLY A 130 2.20 16.98 18.23
CA GLY A 130 2.70 15.63 18.40
C GLY A 130 3.09 14.98 17.05
N ASN A 131 2.34 15.26 15.98
CA ASN A 131 2.69 14.81 14.64
C ASN A 131 3.93 15.51 14.06
N VAL A 132 4.24 16.76 14.45
CA VAL A 132 5.52 17.41 14.09
C VAL A 132 6.70 16.66 14.71
N LEU A 133 6.63 16.33 16.00
CA LEU A 133 7.69 15.56 16.68
C LEU A 133 7.85 14.16 16.06
N ASN A 134 6.74 13.45 15.86
CA ASN A 134 6.75 12.14 15.20
C ASN A 134 7.38 12.20 13.80
N ARG A 135 7.16 13.29 13.06
CA ARG A 135 7.78 13.52 11.74
C ARG A 135 9.29 13.68 11.84
N ILE A 136 9.78 14.42 12.82
CA ILE A 136 11.23 14.62 13.04
C ILE A 136 11.89 13.28 13.36
N ILE A 137 11.32 12.51 14.29
CA ILE A 137 11.81 11.18 14.66
C ILE A 137 11.83 10.25 13.43
N LEU A 138 10.72 10.20 12.70
CA LEU A 138 10.62 9.36 11.50
C LEU A 138 11.67 9.73 10.44
N LEU A 139 11.86 11.03 10.16
CA LEU A 139 12.84 11.48 9.16
C LEU A 139 14.27 11.12 9.53
N ARG A 140 14.59 11.06 10.83
CA ARG A 140 15.92 10.66 11.32
C ARG A 140 16.12 9.13 11.25
N LEU A 141 15.08 8.35 11.55
CA LEU A 141 15.17 6.89 11.65
C LEU A 141 14.96 6.18 10.31
N GLN A 142 14.05 6.70 9.46
CA GLN A 142 13.52 5.98 8.31
C GLN A 142 14.62 5.47 7.36
N GLY A 143 15.63 6.30 7.05
CA GLY A 143 16.69 5.90 6.11
C GLY A 143 17.57 4.78 6.64
N ALA A 144 17.96 4.87 7.93
CA ALA A 144 18.81 3.86 8.56
C ALA A 144 18.08 2.52 8.75
N VAL A 145 16.82 2.56 9.18
CA VAL A 145 16.00 1.35 9.33
C VAL A 145 15.66 0.75 7.97
N ASP A 146 15.34 1.56 6.96
CA ASP A 146 14.99 1.06 5.62
C ASP A 146 16.10 0.17 5.01
N ALA A 147 17.36 0.48 5.32
CA ALA A 147 18.51 -0.32 4.89
C ALA A 147 18.58 -1.71 5.55
N THR A 148 17.88 -1.94 6.66
CA THR A 148 17.85 -3.22 7.39
C THR A 148 16.65 -4.09 7.06
N LEU A 149 15.63 -3.49 6.43
CA LEU A 149 14.41 -4.21 6.05
C LEU A 149 14.64 -5.07 4.81
N ARG A 150 13.86 -6.15 4.71
CA ARG A 150 13.85 -7.05 3.55
C ARG A 150 13.37 -6.31 2.29
N ASP A 151 13.95 -6.65 1.14
CA ASP A 151 13.57 -6.07 -0.16
C ASP A 151 12.14 -6.47 -0.61
N GLN A 152 11.61 -7.57 -0.09
CA GLN A 152 10.25 -8.06 -0.35
C GLN A 152 9.16 -7.13 0.18
N GLN A 153 9.43 -6.41 1.27
CA GLN A 153 8.49 -5.45 1.85
C GLN A 153 8.50 -4.14 1.07
N ALA A 154 7.38 -3.77 0.47
CA ALA A 154 7.22 -2.53 -0.29
C ALA A 154 6.31 -1.50 0.40
N GLY A 155 5.57 -1.90 1.44
CA GLY A 155 4.62 -1.03 2.14
C GLY A 155 5.31 0.10 2.90
N PHE A 156 4.77 1.33 2.79
CA PHE A 156 5.23 2.52 3.50
C PHE A 156 6.71 2.89 3.32
N ARG A 157 7.39 2.30 2.35
CA ARG A 157 8.80 2.58 2.01
C ARG A 157 8.88 3.57 0.85
N LYS A 158 9.95 4.38 0.86
CA LYS A 158 10.23 5.33 -0.22
C LYS A 158 10.59 4.56 -1.49
N ASP A 159 10.17 5.09 -2.64
CA ASP A 159 10.43 4.54 -3.98
C ASP A 159 9.87 3.13 -4.23
N HIS A 160 8.97 2.63 -3.36
CA HIS A 160 8.19 1.41 -3.54
C HIS A 160 6.69 1.72 -3.72
N SER A 161 5.99 0.87 -4.45
CA SER A 161 4.57 1.06 -4.73
C SER A 161 3.79 -0.26 -4.81
N CYS A 162 2.45 -0.17 -4.64
CA CYS A 162 1.58 -1.32 -4.91
C CYS A 162 1.74 -1.85 -6.34
N ILE A 163 2.06 -0.97 -7.30
CA ILE A 163 2.23 -1.34 -8.71
C ILE A 163 3.40 -2.31 -8.88
N ASP A 164 4.47 -2.13 -8.11
CA ASP A 164 5.67 -2.98 -8.16
C ASP A 164 5.32 -4.42 -7.78
N GLN A 165 4.58 -4.60 -6.69
CA GLN A 165 4.14 -5.90 -6.21
C GLN A 165 3.13 -6.55 -7.15
N ILE A 166 2.15 -5.79 -7.66
CA ILE A 166 1.16 -6.29 -8.63
C ILE A 166 1.87 -6.74 -9.92
N ALA A 167 2.80 -5.93 -10.43
CA ALA A 167 3.54 -6.25 -11.65
C ALA A 167 4.41 -7.49 -11.47
N THR A 168 5.16 -7.57 -10.37
CA THR A 168 6.01 -8.71 -10.03
C THR A 168 5.20 -10.00 -9.98
N LEU A 169 4.09 -10.00 -9.24
CA LEU A 169 3.23 -11.19 -9.12
C LEU A 169 2.62 -11.59 -10.48
N ARG A 170 2.15 -10.64 -11.28
CA ARG A 170 1.63 -10.94 -12.63
C ARG A 170 2.68 -11.53 -13.54
N ILE A 171 3.90 -10.98 -13.53
CA ILE A 171 4.99 -11.52 -14.33
C ILE A 171 5.32 -12.96 -13.88
N ILE A 172 5.38 -13.22 -12.57
CA ILE A 172 5.61 -14.57 -12.03
C ILE A 172 4.55 -15.54 -12.54
N ILE A 173 3.26 -15.17 -12.46
CA ILE A 173 2.16 -16.04 -12.95
C ILE A 173 2.26 -16.25 -14.46
N GLU A 174 2.45 -15.19 -15.26
CA GLU A 174 2.59 -15.29 -16.72
C GLU A 174 3.77 -16.21 -17.12
N GLN A 175 4.91 -16.05 -16.43
CA GLN A 175 6.09 -16.90 -16.71
C GLN A 175 5.88 -18.34 -16.23
N SER A 176 5.26 -18.57 -15.08
CA SER A 176 4.94 -19.93 -14.62
C SER A 176 4.02 -20.66 -15.60
N ILE A 177 3.04 -19.96 -16.20
CA ILE A 177 2.19 -20.53 -17.24
C ILE A 177 2.98 -20.85 -18.52
N GLU A 178 3.85 -19.94 -18.94
CA GLU A 178 4.62 -20.09 -20.17
C GLU A 178 5.66 -21.23 -20.08
N TRP A 179 6.28 -21.39 -18.91
CA TRP A 179 7.29 -22.41 -18.66
C TRP A 179 6.69 -23.71 -18.09
N ASN A 180 5.37 -23.76 -17.91
CA ASN A 180 4.64 -24.91 -17.35
C ASN A 180 5.17 -25.35 -15.98
N THR A 181 5.54 -24.39 -15.13
CA THR A 181 6.00 -24.64 -13.76
C THR A 181 4.87 -24.45 -12.77
N SER A 182 4.83 -25.30 -11.73
CA SER A 182 3.86 -25.16 -10.65
C SER A 182 4.14 -23.91 -9.82
N LEU A 183 3.08 -23.18 -9.48
CA LEU A 183 3.15 -22.00 -8.61
C LEU A 183 1.98 -22.04 -7.64
N TYR A 184 2.28 -21.95 -6.36
CA TYR A 184 1.35 -21.76 -5.26
C TYR A 184 1.50 -20.33 -4.76
N VAL A 185 0.38 -19.60 -4.64
CA VAL A 185 0.33 -18.26 -4.05
C VAL A 185 -0.68 -18.29 -2.92
N ASN A 186 -0.27 -17.93 -1.70
CA ASN A 186 -1.16 -17.82 -0.55
C ASN A 186 -1.25 -16.36 -0.12
N PHE A 187 -2.41 -15.74 -0.30
CA PHE A 187 -2.70 -14.37 0.11
C PHE A 187 -3.16 -14.35 1.56
N ILE A 188 -2.33 -13.80 2.44
CA ILE A 188 -2.58 -13.73 3.87
C ILE A 188 -3.21 -12.38 4.22
N ASP A 189 -4.33 -12.41 4.94
CA ASP A 189 -4.96 -11.23 5.58
C ASP A 189 -4.90 -11.40 7.09
N PHE A 190 -4.63 -10.33 7.82
CA PHE A 190 -4.62 -10.35 9.29
C PHE A 190 -5.86 -9.71 9.90
N GLU A 191 -6.29 -10.21 11.05
CA GLU A 191 -7.41 -9.63 11.80
C GLU A 191 -7.00 -8.34 12.50
N LYS A 192 -7.44 -7.17 11.97
CA LYS A 192 -7.18 -5.88 12.63
C LYS A 192 -5.70 -5.67 12.99
N ALA A 193 -4.79 -5.95 12.06
CA ALA A 193 -3.35 -6.02 12.28
C ALA A 193 -2.78 -4.85 13.11
N PHE A 194 -3.11 -3.60 12.74
CA PHE A 194 -2.65 -2.41 13.46
C PHE A 194 -3.17 -2.32 14.90
N ASP A 195 -4.36 -2.86 15.18
CA ASP A 195 -5.01 -2.79 16.48
C ASP A 195 -4.58 -3.94 17.43
N SER A 196 -3.92 -4.98 16.87
CA SER A 196 -3.67 -6.24 17.58
C SER A 196 -2.23 -6.43 18.03
N LEU A 197 -1.27 -5.68 17.48
CA LEU A 197 0.15 -5.83 17.76
C LEU A 197 0.44 -5.65 19.26
N ASP A 198 1.15 -6.61 19.85
CA ASP A 198 1.59 -6.51 21.25
C ASP A 198 2.70 -5.46 21.41
N ARG A 199 2.50 -4.56 22.39
CA ARG A 199 3.44 -3.45 22.60
C ARG A 199 4.71 -3.88 23.31
N SER A 200 4.69 -4.90 24.17
CA SER A 200 5.89 -5.38 24.85
C SER A 200 6.88 -5.95 23.84
N VAL A 201 6.36 -6.76 22.90
CA VAL A 201 7.14 -7.30 21.79
C VAL A 201 7.61 -6.18 20.85
N LEU A 202 6.75 -5.19 20.57
CA LEU A 202 7.13 -4.04 19.72
C LEU A 202 8.37 -3.31 20.25
N TRP A 203 8.48 -3.10 21.57
CA TRP A 203 9.65 -2.44 22.16
C TRP A 203 10.90 -3.31 22.06
N CYS A 204 10.80 -4.64 22.14
CA CYS A 204 11.91 -5.55 21.86
C CYS A 204 12.35 -5.45 20.38
N LEU A 205 11.40 -5.40 19.46
CA LEU A 205 11.70 -5.21 18.03
C LEU A 205 12.42 -3.89 17.76
N THR A 206 12.02 -2.79 18.39
CA THR A 206 12.75 -1.50 18.20
C THR A 206 14.21 -1.61 18.60
N ARG A 207 14.54 -2.33 19.69
CA ARG A 207 15.93 -2.61 20.08
C ARG A 207 16.63 -3.57 19.12
N HIS A 208 15.94 -4.58 18.65
CA HIS A 208 16.44 -5.53 17.64
C HIS A 208 16.88 -4.85 16.34
N TYR A 209 16.12 -3.83 15.89
CA TYR A 209 16.49 -3.05 14.71
C TYR A 209 17.50 -1.92 15.02
N GLY A 210 18.06 -1.87 16.22
CA GLY A 210 19.11 -0.94 16.62
C GLY A 210 18.63 0.51 16.76
N ILE A 211 17.32 0.74 16.96
CA ILE A 211 16.80 2.09 17.21
C ILE A 211 17.41 2.60 18.53
N PRO A 212 18.04 3.81 18.55
CA PRO A 212 18.67 4.32 19.75
C PRO A 212 17.70 4.43 20.93
N GLY A 213 18.18 4.08 22.12
CA GLY A 213 17.38 4.00 23.35
C GLY A 213 16.61 5.28 23.65
N LYS A 214 17.16 6.45 23.34
CA LYS A 214 16.47 7.75 23.49
C LYS A 214 15.19 7.83 22.66
N PHE A 215 15.23 7.45 21.39
CA PHE A 215 14.04 7.42 20.54
C PHE A 215 13.01 6.42 21.05
N ILE A 216 13.46 5.23 21.48
CA ILE A 216 12.58 4.22 22.05
C ILE A 216 11.83 4.75 23.26
N ARG A 217 12.51 5.43 24.20
CA ARG A 217 11.89 5.99 25.42
C ARG A 217 10.86 7.07 25.08
N ILE A 218 11.18 8.00 24.16
CA ILE A 218 10.26 9.04 23.71
C ILE A 218 9.02 8.42 23.02
N ILE A 219 9.22 7.47 22.10
CA ILE A 219 8.12 6.81 21.41
C ILE A 219 7.26 6.02 22.39
N LYS A 220 7.88 5.20 23.26
CA LYS A 220 7.18 4.41 24.27
C LYS A 220 6.34 5.29 25.19
N ASN A 221 6.90 6.41 25.67
CA ASN A 221 6.18 7.36 26.52
C ASN A 221 4.91 7.93 25.85
N SER A 222 4.92 8.09 24.51
CA SER A 222 3.71 8.50 23.77
C SER A 222 2.59 7.44 23.78
N TYR A 223 2.88 6.20 24.14
CA TYR A 223 1.92 5.09 24.28
C TYR A 223 1.58 4.77 25.73
N ASP A 224 2.37 5.27 26.70
CA ASP A 224 2.14 5.03 28.11
C ASP A 224 0.86 5.72 28.58
N LYS A 225 0.01 4.98 29.33
CA LYS A 225 -1.29 5.49 29.84
C LYS A 225 -2.16 6.15 28.76
N MET A 226 -2.05 5.64 27.53
CA MET A 226 -2.84 6.15 26.41
C MET A 226 -4.33 5.93 26.65
N THR A 227 -5.14 6.97 26.39
CA THR A 227 -6.59 6.92 26.47
C THR A 227 -7.24 7.30 25.15
N CYS A 228 -8.43 6.77 24.91
CA CYS A 228 -9.23 7.11 23.75
C CYS A 228 -10.67 7.45 24.11
N ARG A 229 -11.29 8.33 23.31
CA ARG A 229 -12.74 8.57 23.29
C ARG A 229 -13.27 8.40 21.88
N VAL A 230 -14.43 7.81 21.73
CA VAL A 230 -15.07 7.66 20.42
C VAL A 230 -15.86 8.93 20.09
N LEU A 231 -15.59 9.50 18.93
CA LEU A 231 -16.36 10.64 18.40
C LEU A 231 -17.63 10.12 17.70
N HIS A 232 -18.78 10.62 18.14
CA HIS A 232 -20.09 10.35 17.56
C HIS A 232 -20.83 11.66 17.30
N ALA A 233 -21.93 11.62 16.54
CA ALA A 233 -22.76 12.81 16.28
C ALA A 233 -23.25 13.49 17.57
N SER A 234 -23.55 12.72 18.61
CA SER A 234 -24.00 13.17 19.94
C SER A 234 -22.89 13.65 20.88
N GLY A 235 -21.60 13.56 20.48
CA GLY A 235 -20.48 13.98 21.33
C GLY A 235 -19.39 12.93 21.49
N LEU A 236 -18.65 13.01 22.59
CA LEU A 236 -17.55 12.09 22.93
C LEU A 236 -18.00 11.03 23.94
N SER A 237 -17.54 9.82 23.78
CA SER A 237 -17.74 8.75 24.76
C SER A 237 -17.00 9.00 26.07
N ALA A 238 -17.29 8.17 27.10
CA ALA A 238 -16.37 8.02 28.21
C ALA A 238 -14.98 7.61 27.72
N SER A 239 -13.94 8.04 28.43
CA SER A 239 -12.56 7.69 28.16
C SER A 239 -12.29 6.22 28.54
N PHE A 240 -11.48 5.52 27.75
CA PHE A 240 -10.98 4.18 28.06
C PHE A 240 -9.50 4.07 27.73
N THR A 241 -8.80 3.21 28.46
CA THR A 241 -7.36 2.96 28.24
C THR A 241 -7.13 2.09 27.01
N VAL A 242 -5.93 2.20 26.42
CA VAL A 242 -5.54 1.43 25.22
C VAL A 242 -4.17 0.81 25.44
N ASN A 243 -4.12 -0.53 25.48
CA ASN A 243 -2.92 -1.29 25.83
C ASN A 243 -2.30 -2.05 24.64
N THR A 244 -3.06 -2.30 23.56
CA THR A 244 -2.57 -3.04 22.39
C THR A 244 -2.57 -2.20 21.13
N GLY A 245 -1.87 -2.65 20.12
CA GLY A 245 -1.82 -2.04 18.80
C GLY A 245 -1.02 -0.75 18.71
N VAL A 246 -0.91 -0.27 17.47
CA VAL A 246 -0.32 1.02 17.13
C VAL A 246 -1.39 2.00 16.69
N LYS A 247 -1.20 3.30 17.00
CA LYS A 247 -2.18 4.38 16.76
C LYS A 247 -2.53 4.50 15.27
N GLN A 248 -3.65 3.94 14.83
CA GLN A 248 -4.07 4.01 13.43
C GLN A 248 -4.43 5.47 13.05
N GLY A 249 -3.55 6.13 12.30
CA GLY A 249 -3.61 7.56 11.97
C GLY A 249 -2.34 8.31 12.37
N CYS A 250 -1.49 7.73 13.22
CA CYS A 250 -0.18 8.25 13.56
C CYS A 250 0.82 8.07 12.41
N LEU A 251 1.74 9.02 12.26
CA LEU A 251 2.83 8.92 11.29
C LEU A 251 3.84 7.81 11.62
N MET A 252 4.02 7.54 12.92
CA MET A 252 4.93 6.49 13.39
C MET A 252 4.34 5.09 13.29
N ALA A 253 3.01 4.93 13.32
CA ALA A 253 2.38 3.62 13.36
C ALA A 253 2.73 2.72 12.17
N PRO A 254 2.73 3.20 10.91
CA PRO A 254 3.18 2.39 9.78
C PRO A 254 4.64 1.95 9.90
N PHE A 255 5.52 2.82 10.36
CA PHE A 255 6.93 2.52 10.57
C PHE A 255 7.14 1.43 11.62
N LEU A 256 6.50 1.56 12.80
CA LEU A 256 6.56 0.56 13.87
C LEU A 256 5.96 -0.78 13.43
N PHE A 257 4.88 -0.74 12.66
CA PHE A 257 4.24 -1.94 12.13
C PHE A 257 5.13 -2.68 11.13
N LEU A 258 5.89 -1.95 10.29
CA LEU A 258 6.85 -2.56 9.37
C LEU A 258 7.94 -3.36 10.09
N LEU A 259 8.43 -2.91 11.24
CA LEU A 259 9.40 -3.68 12.03
C LEU A 259 8.84 -5.05 12.44
N ALA A 260 7.56 -5.07 12.85
CA ALA A 260 6.90 -6.30 13.24
C ALA A 260 6.71 -7.26 12.05
N MET A 261 6.27 -6.74 10.90
CA MET A 261 6.07 -7.55 9.70
C MET A 261 7.39 -8.09 9.16
N ASP A 262 8.41 -7.26 9.08
CA ASP A 262 9.74 -7.67 8.60
C ASP A 262 10.34 -8.77 9.50
N TRP A 263 10.20 -8.66 10.82
CA TRP A 263 10.65 -9.69 11.76
C TRP A 263 9.88 -11.00 11.58
N ILE A 264 8.54 -10.95 11.50
CA ILE A 264 7.70 -12.14 11.27
C ILE A 264 8.19 -12.88 10.02
N MET A 265 8.43 -12.13 8.94
CA MET A 265 8.82 -12.74 7.68
C MET A 265 10.27 -13.21 7.68
N LYS A 266 11.20 -12.50 8.34
CA LYS A 266 12.56 -12.99 8.56
C LYS A 266 12.55 -14.34 9.28
N GLU A 267 11.81 -14.46 10.38
CA GLU A 267 11.71 -15.73 11.12
C GLU A 267 10.93 -16.81 10.36
N THR A 268 9.98 -16.43 9.52
CA THR A 268 9.21 -17.38 8.71
C THR A 268 10.06 -18.00 7.59
N THR A 269 10.97 -17.23 7.00
CA THR A 269 11.79 -17.63 5.85
C THR A 269 13.22 -18.03 6.23
N ARG A 270 13.59 -17.88 7.51
CA ARG A 270 14.89 -18.29 8.04
C ARG A 270 15.10 -19.80 7.84
N GLU A 271 16.31 -20.20 7.48
CA GLU A 271 16.79 -21.60 7.40
C GLU A 271 16.16 -22.50 6.33
N GLN A 272 15.07 -22.12 5.67
CA GLN A 272 14.46 -22.96 4.63
C GLN A 272 14.21 -22.21 3.34
N ARG A 273 14.52 -22.86 2.24
CA ARG A 273 14.28 -22.35 0.88
C ARG A 273 12.97 -22.94 0.35
N ASN A 274 11.85 -22.29 0.67
CA ASN A 274 10.49 -22.74 0.34
C ASN A 274 9.79 -21.87 -0.72
N GLY A 275 10.55 -21.01 -1.38
CA GLY A 275 10.06 -20.11 -2.41
C GLY A 275 10.10 -20.68 -3.82
N ILE A 276 10.00 -19.78 -4.79
CA ILE A 276 10.31 -20.06 -6.19
C ILE A 276 11.76 -19.68 -6.47
N GLN A 277 12.45 -20.46 -7.31
CA GLN A 277 13.83 -20.13 -7.70
C GLN A 277 13.87 -18.77 -8.41
N TRP A 278 14.57 -17.81 -7.81
CA TRP A 278 14.61 -16.44 -8.28
C TRP A 278 15.84 -16.14 -9.12
N ASN A 279 17.00 -16.52 -8.60
CA ASN A 279 18.27 -16.55 -9.32
C ASN A 279 19.05 -17.82 -8.92
N LEU A 280 20.32 -17.94 -9.28
CA LEU A 280 21.11 -19.15 -9.00
C LEU A 280 21.25 -19.46 -7.50
N LEU A 281 21.26 -18.45 -6.66
CA LEU A 281 21.56 -18.57 -5.23
C LEU A 281 20.34 -18.32 -4.33
N GLU A 282 19.33 -17.58 -4.81
CA GLU A 282 18.24 -17.05 -4.01
C GLU A 282 16.88 -17.59 -4.46
N GLN A 283 15.96 -17.67 -3.51
CA GLN A 283 14.55 -17.93 -3.77
C GLN A 283 13.73 -16.72 -3.37
N LEU A 284 12.66 -16.46 -4.12
CA LEU A 284 11.63 -15.50 -3.75
C LEU A 284 10.58 -16.23 -2.91
N GLU A 285 10.47 -15.83 -1.65
CA GLU A 285 9.61 -16.46 -0.66
C GLU A 285 8.21 -15.81 -0.61
N ASP A 286 8.16 -14.52 -0.84
CA ASP A 286 6.97 -13.70 -0.63
C ASP A 286 7.06 -12.36 -1.36
N LEU A 287 5.91 -11.67 -1.42
CA LEU A 287 5.76 -10.28 -1.83
C LEU A 287 4.86 -9.59 -0.79
N GLU A 288 5.33 -8.51 -0.20
CA GLU A 288 4.64 -7.83 0.89
C GLU A 288 4.36 -6.36 0.59
N PHE A 289 3.19 -5.91 1.05
CA PHE A 289 2.87 -4.50 1.11
C PHE A 289 2.14 -4.22 2.42
N ALA A 290 2.88 -3.81 3.44
CA ALA A 290 2.41 -3.69 4.83
C ALA A 290 1.90 -5.04 5.37
N ASP A 291 0.61 -5.12 5.69
CA ASP A 291 -0.09 -6.32 6.17
C ASP A 291 -0.59 -7.26 5.05
N ASP A 292 -0.59 -6.80 3.80
CA ASP A 292 -0.97 -7.62 2.66
C ASP A 292 0.24 -8.46 2.19
N ILE A 293 0.21 -9.76 2.45
CA ILE A 293 1.27 -10.71 2.11
C ILE A 293 0.81 -11.67 1.02
N ALA A 294 1.65 -11.91 0.00
CA ALA A 294 1.52 -13.00 -0.94
C ALA A 294 2.73 -13.95 -0.79
N LEU A 295 2.55 -15.07 -0.09
CA LEU A 295 3.55 -16.13 -0.05
C LEU A 295 3.60 -16.84 -1.39
N VAL A 296 4.80 -17.15 -1.89
CA VAL A 296 4.99 -17.88 -3.15
C VAL A 296 5.82 -19.13 -2.94
N SER A 297 5.45 -20.25 -3.55
CA SER A 297 6.17 -21.54 -3.50
C SER A 297 5.99 -22.32 -4.79
N SER A 298 6.90 -23.22 -5.08
CA SER A 298 6.83 -24.13 -6.23
C SER A 298 6.11 -25.45 -5.91
N ASN A 299 5.87 -25.75 -4.62
CA ASN A 299 5.36 -27.05 -4.18
C ASN A 299 4.40 -26.87 -2.98
N ASN A 300 3.42 -27.77 -2.88
CA ASN A 300 2.36 -27.72 -1.88
C ASN A 300 2.88 -27.84 -0.43
N GLN A 301 3.80 -28.79 -0.19
CA GLN A 301 4.34 -29.00 1.16
C GLN A 301 5.09 -27.78 1.66
N GLN A 302 5.93 -27.19 0.81
CA GLN A 302 6.65 -25.95 1.13
C GLN A 302 5.70 -24.79 1.43
N MET A 303 4.60 -24.67 0.68
CA MET A 303 3.57 -23.65 0.95
C MET A 303 2.89 -23.91 2.30
N GLN A 304 2.57 -25.16 2.62
CA GLN A 304 1.98 -25.54 3.91
C GLN A 304 2.90 -25.21 5.08
N ASP A 305 4.18 -25.62 4.99
CA ASP A 305 5.18 -25.39 6.04
C ASP A 305 5.41 -23.89 6.29
N LYS A 306 5.49 -23.12 5.20
CA LYS A 306 5.65 -21.67 5.27
C LYS A 306 4.42 -21.00 5.91
N THR A 307 3.21 -21.43 5.52
CA THR A 307 1.95 -20.92 6.09
C THR A 307 1.85 -21.22 7.59
N ALA A 308 2.26 -22.41 8.00
CA ALA A 308 2.26 -22.81 9.41
C ALA A 308 3.25 -21.96 10.24
N ARG A 309 4.49 -21.77 9.73
CA ARG A 309 5.50 -20.94 10.40
C ARG A 309 5.09 -19.48 10.49
N LEU A 310 4.55 -18.89 9.40
CA LEU A 310 4.03 -17.53 9.43
C LEU A 310 2.95 -17.38 10.49
N THR A 311 2.02 -18.34 10.55
CA THR A 311 0.95 -18.34 11.55
C THR A 311 1.51 -18.39 12.97
N ALA A 312 2.46 -19.27 13.24
CA ALA A 312 3.10 -19.39 14.55
C ALA A 312 3.85 -18.12 14.96
N ASN A 313 4.64 -17.55 14.06
CA ASN A 313 5.42 -16.34 14.32
C ASN A 313 4.54 -15.10 14.49
N SER A 314 3.48 -14.97 13.70
CA SER A 314 2.56 -13.83 13.81
C SER A 314 1.80 -13.82 15.14
N ILE A 315 1.37 -14.98 15.63
CA ILE A 315 0.67 -15.11 16.91
C ILE A 315 1.54 -14.64 18.09
N LYS A 316 2.85 -14.91 18.06
CA LYS A 316 3.80 -14.41 19.07
C LYS A 316 3.83 -12.88 19.19
N LEU A 317 3.40 -12.18 18.16
CA LEU A 317 3.29 -10.72 18.14
C LEU A 317 1.85 -10.22 18.36
N GLY A 318 0.89 -11.12 18.63
CA GLY A 318 -0.53 -10.79 18.76
C GLY A 318 -1.27 -10.65 17.43
N LEU A 319 -0.65 -11.02 16.30
CA LEU A 319 -1.28 -10.96 14.99
C LEU A 319 -1.88 -12.32 14.61
N HIS A 320 -3.15 -12.33 14.28
CA HIS A 320 -3.86 -13.55 13.90
C HIS A 320 -4.25 -13.52 12.44
N PRO A 321 -3.85 -14.54 11.62
CA PRO A 321 -4.34 -14.67 10.24
C PRO A 321 -5.86 -14.81 10.20
N ASN A 322 -6.50 -14.06 9.31
CA ASN A 322 -7.93 -14.14 9.06
C ASN A 322 -8.20 -15.26 8.05
N VAL A 323 -8.56 -16.44 8.54
CA VAL A 323 -8.76 -17.64 7.71
C VAL A 323 -9.82 -17.41 6.63
N SER A 324 -10.91 -16.71 6.94
CA SER A 324 -12.01 -16.48 5.98
C SER A 324 -11.61 -15.61 4.79
N LYS A 325 -10.61 -14.74 4.96
CA LYS A 325 -10.11 -13.84 3.91
C LYS A 325 -8.81 -14.31 3.27
N THR A 326 -8.04 -15.14 3.99
CA THR A 326 -6.83 -15.77 3.44
C THR A 326 -7.23 -16.75 2.34
N LYS A 327 -6.57 -16.68 1.17
CA LYS A 327 -6.95 -17.45 -0.02
C LYS A 327 -5.71 -18.04 -0.68
N VAL A 328 -5.86 -19.23 -1.25
CA VAL A 328 -4.81 -19.92 -2.01
C VAL A 328 -5.14 -19.91 -3.49
N MET A 329 -4.16 -19.60 -4.31
CA MET A 329 -4.22 -19.71 -5.77
C MET A 329 -3.19 -20.72 -6.25
N LYS A 330 -3.59 -21.64 -7.10
CA LYS A 330 -2.73 -22.70 -7.68
C LYS A 330 -2.65 -22.53 -9.20
N VAL A 331 -1.45 -22.42 -9.74
CA VAL A 331 -1.19 -22.27 -11.18
C VAL A 331 -0.38 -23.47 -11.67
N ASN A 332 -0.85 -24.17 -12.69
CA ASN A 332 -0.24 -25.39 -13.24
C ASN A 332 0.08 -26.48 -12.19
N CYS A 333 -0.71 -26.57 -11.14
CA CYS A 333 -0.50 -27.54 -10.08
C CYS A 333 -1.34 -28.80 -10.31
N THR A 334 -0.72 -29.96 -10.17
CA THR A 334 -1.40 -31.27 -10.22
C THR A 334 -1.78 -31.78 -8.83
N ASN A 335 -1.16 -31.25 -7.79
CA ASN A 335 -1.41 -31.66 -6.41
C ASN A 335 -2.63 -30.92 -5.84
N ASN A 336 -3.68 -31.69 -5.52
CA ASN A 336 -4.94 -31.20 -4.98
C ASN A 336 -4.98 -31.13 -3.44
N ARG A 337 -3.88 -31.43 -2.72
CA ARG A 337 -3.87 -31.30 -1.25
C ARG A 337 -4.19 -29.87 -0.84
N PRO A 338 -5.16 -29.68 0.11
CA PRO A 338 -5.50 -28.36 0.58
C PRO A 338 -4.38 -27.77 1.44
N VAL A 339 -4.20 -26.46 1.38
CA VAL A 339 -3.37 -25.72 2.34
C VAL A 339 -4.24 -25.33 3.53
N LYS A 340 -3.70 -25.41 4.74
CA LYS A 340 -4.42 -25.16 5.99
C LYS A 340 -3.73 -24.08 6.84
N VAL A 341 -4.53 -23.34 7.57
CA VAL A 341 -4.08 -22.54 8.72
C VAL A 341 -4.60 -23.22 9.96
N ARG A 342 -3.69 -23.78 10.78
CA ARG A 342 -4.07 -24.74 11.83
C ARG A 342 -4.87 -25.90 11.21
N ASP A 343 -6.06 -26.18 11.71
CA ASP A 343 -6.91 -27.27 11.21
C ASP A 343 -7.90 -26.83 10.13
N THR A 344 -7.98 -25.53 9.83
CA THR A 344 -8.97 -24.98 8.89
C THR A 344 -8.38 -24.93 7.48
N ILE A 345 -9.08 -25.55 6.53
CA ILE A 345 -8.73 -25.53 5.10
C ILE A 345 -8.96 -24.14 4.55
N LEU A 346 -7.97 -23.64 3.82
CA LEU A 346 -8.07 -22.37 3.10
C LEU A 346 -8.84 -22.55 1.79
N GLU A 347 -9.63 -21.54 1.43
CA GLU A 347 -10.36 -21.50 0.17
C GLU A 347 -9.41 -21.33 -1.01
N GLU A 348 -9.55 -22.21 -2.01
CA GLU A 348 -8.84 -22.10 -3.29
C GLU A 348 -9.63 -21.21 -4.24
N VAL A 349 -8.91 -20.26 -4.86
CA VAL A 349 -9.52 -19.27 -5.77
C VAL A 349 -8.81 -19.23 -7.11
N THR A 350 -9.56 -18.94 -8.17
CA THR A 350 -9.04 -18.72 -9.52
C THR A 350 -8.65 -17.27 -9.80
N SER A 351 -9.16 -16.35 -9.01
CA SER A 351 -8.78 -14.93 -9.03
C SER A 351 -8.85 -14.32 -7.63
N PHE A 352 -8.01 -13.32 -7.38
CA PHE A 352 -7.92 -12.62 -6.10
C PHE A 352 -7.66 -11.12 -6.30
N VAL A 353 -8.20 -10.28 -5.41
CA VAL A 353 -7.94 -8.84 -5.40
C VAL A 353 -6.71 -8.56 -4.56
N TYR A 354 -5.54 -8.53 -5.19
CA TYR A 354 -4.27 -8.19 -4.54
C TYR A 354 -3.94 -6.72 -4.72
N LEU A 355 -3.73 -6.00 -3.62
CA LEU A 355 -3.46 -4.55 -3.58
C LEU A 355 -4.42 -3.74 -4.45
N GLY A 356 -5.67 -4.17 -4.48
CA GLY A 356 -6.73 -3.51 -5.21
C GLY A 356 -6.82 -3.84 -6.71
N SER A 357 -5.94 -4.64 -7.29
CA SER A 357 -5.96 -5.14 -8.68
C SER A 357 -6.33 -6.62 -8.71
N VAL A 358 -7.12 -7.05 -9.69
CA VAL A 358 -7.47 -8.47 -9.83
C VAL A 358 -6.33 -9.22 -10.48
N VAL A 359 -5.87 -10.27 -9.81
CA VAL A 359 -4.87 -11.22 -10.30
C VAL A 359 -5.55 -12.56 -10.48
N SER A 360 -5.32 -13.25 -11.60
CA SER A 360 -5.96 -14.52 -11.95
C SER A 360 -4.96 -15.59 -12.40
N ILE A 361 -5.36 -16.84 -12.30
CA ILE A 361 -4.53 -17.99 -12.66
C ILE A 361 -4.14 -18.05 -14.14
N ASP A 362 -4.84 -17.31 -15.01
CA ASP A 362 -4.53 -17.20 -16.43
C ASP A 362 -3.47 -16.15 -16.77
N GLY A 363 -3.02 -15.38 -15.77
CA GLY A 363 -2.03 -14.30 -15.91
C GLY A 363 -2.53 -13.09 -16.70
N GLY A 364 -3.79 -13.08 -17.14
CA GLY A 364 -4.39 -11.99 -17.91
C GLY A 364 -4.71 -10.76 -17.07
N SER A 365 -5.01 -9.64 -17.75
CA SER A 365 -5.50 -8.41 -17.12
C SER A 365 -6.95 -8.07 -17.49
N ASP A 366 -7.62 -8.93 -18.25
CA ASP A 366 -8.94 -8.67 -18.81
C ASP A 366 -10.00 -8.51 -17.71
N GLU A 367 -9.96 -9.35 -16.68
CA GLU A 367 -10.86 -9.26 -15.51
C GLU A 367 -10.62 -7.99 -14.71
N ASP A 368 -9.37 -7.62 -14.45
CA ASP A 368 -9.03 -6.38 -13.76
C ASP A 368 -9.53 -5.16 -14.53
N ILE A 369 -9.32 -5.11 -15.84
CA ILE A 369 -9.82 -4.03 -16.72
C ILE A 369 -11.33 -3.93 -16.62
N LYS A 370 -12.07 -5.05 -16.68
CA LYS A 370 -13.53 -5.09 -16.52
C LYS A 370 -13.98 -4.52 -15.17
N VAL A 371 -13.32 -4.94 -14.09
CA VAL A 371 -13.61 -4.44 -12.74
C VAL A 371 -13.33 -2.94 -12.63
N ARG A 372 -12.23 -2.45 -13.24
CA ARG A 372 -11.88 -1.03 -13.25
C ARG A 372 -12.88 -0.17 -14.01
N ILE A 373 -13.32 -0.61 -15.19
CA ILE A 373 -14.37 0.06 -15.95
C ILE A 373 -15.66 0.16 -15.11
N ASN A 374 -16.05 -0.93 -14.44
CA ASN A 374 -17.24 -0.92 -13.60
C ASN A 374 -17.13 0.03 -12.40
N LYS A 375 -15.98 0.03 -11.69
CA LYS A 375 -15.72 0.97 -10.58
C LYS A 375 -15.74 2.42 -11.05
N ALA A 376 -15.11 2.70 -12.19
CA ALA A 376 -15.08 4.04 -12.79
C ALA A 376 -16.48 4.49 -13.24
N ARG A 377 -17.30 3.58 -13.78
CA ARG A 377 -18.71 3.85 -14.14
C ARG A 377 -19.55 4.22 -12.93
N VAL A 378 -19.38 3.49 -11.82
CA VAL A 378 -20.07 3.83 -10.56
C VAL A 378 -19.65 5.21 -10.08
N ALA A 379 -18.34 5.52 -10.06
CA ALA A 379 -17.83 6.83 -9.65
C ALA A 379 -18.34 7.96 -10.57
N PHE A 380 -18.40 7.73 -11.87
CA PHE A 380 -18.96 8.69 -12.84
C PHE A 380 -20.44 8.98 -12.57
N ASN A 381 -21.22 7.93 -12.32
CA ASN A 381 -22.67 8.07 -12.04
C ASN A 381 -22.94 8.77 -10.70
N MET A 382 -22.11 8.55 -9.68
CA MET A 382 -22.22 9.28 -8.39
C MET A 382 -22.06 10.80 -8.56
N LEU A 383 -21.31 11.23 -9.57
CA LEU A 383 -21.05 12.63 -9.88
C LEU A 383 -22.02 13.21 -10.92
N ARG A 384 -23.16 12.56 -11.19
CA ARG A 384 -24.13 12.97 -12.22
C ARG A 384 -24.56 14.42 -12.09
N LYS A 385 -24.79 14.91 -10.86
CA LYS A 385 -25.17 16.32 -10.58
C LYS A 385 -24.06 17.31 -11.00
N VAL A 386 -22.78 16.91 -10.90
CA VAL A 386 -21.64 17.71 -11.38
C VAL A 386 -21.65 17.82 -12.90
N TRP A 387 -21.88 16.70 -13.60
CA TRP A 387 -21.86 16.69 -15.06
C TRP A 387 -23.01 17.49 -15.66
N SER A 388 -24.19 17.43 -15.06
CA SER A 388 -25.39 18.17 -15.51
C SER A 388 -25.37 19.67 -15.14
N SER A 389 -24.61 20.08 -14.14
CA SER A 389 -24.56 21.47 -13.66
C SER A 389 -24.14 22.45 -14.77
N HIS A 390 -24.81 23.60 -14.81
CA HIS A 390 -24.46 24.73 -15.70
C HIS A 390 -23.49 25.72 -15.02
N VAL A 391 -23.44 25.72 -13.69
CA VAL A 391 -22.59 26.64 -12.90
C VAL A 391 -21.12 26.19 -12.90
N ILE A 392 -20.88 24.85 -12.94
CA ILE A 392 -19.53 24.31 -12.92
C ILE A 392 -18.91 24.42 -14.31
N SER A 393 -17.75 25.09 -14.41
CA SER A 393 -17.04 25.25 -15.68
C SER A 393 -16.58 23.90 -16.29
N ARG A 394 -16.46 23.84 -17.61
CA ARG A 394 -15.95 22.65 -18.32
C ARG A 394 -14.57 22.22 -17.79
N ARG A 395 -13.66 23.19 -17.58
CA ARG A 395 -12.31 22.93 -17.04
C ARG A 395 -12.39 22.24 -15.66
N THR A 396 -13.28 22.68 -14.79
CA THR A 396 -13.47 22.07 -13.47
C THR A 396 -14.06 20.66 -13.60
N LYS A 397 -15.04 20.43 -14.48
CA LYS A 397 -15.59 19.10 -14.75
C LYS A 397 -14.51 18.11 -15.22
N PHE A 398 -13.67 18.50 -16.17
CA PHE A 398 -12.56 17.64 -16.62
C PHE A 398 -11.53 17.40 -15.52
N ARG A 399 -11.23 18.39 -14.68
CA ARG A 399 -10.37 18.17 -13.52
C ARG A 399 -10.96 17.14 -12.57
N ILE A 400 -12.26 17.22 -12.25
CA ILE A 400 -12.97 16.25 -11.41
C ILE A 400 -12.98 14.86 -12.10
N PHE A 401 -13.25 14.79 -13.38
CA PHE A 401 -13.19 13.54 -14.15
C PHE A 401 -11.81 12.88 -14.08
N ASN A 402 -10.74 13.64 -14.30
CA ASN A 402 -9.38 13.14 -14.27
C ASN A 402 -8.93 12.69 -12.88
N THR A 403 -9.28 13.44 -11.84
CA THR A 403 -8.85 13.13 -10.46
C THR A 403 -9.67 12.03 -9.78
N ASN A 404 -10.92 11.83 -10.15
CA ASN A 404 -11.79 10.83 -9.53
C ASN A 404 -12.06 9.63 -10.46
N VAL A 405 -12.67 9.84 -11.62
CA VAL A 405 -13.11 8.74 -12.48
C VAL A 405 -11.94 8.08 -13.20
N LYS A 406 -11.09 8.88 -13.87
CA LYS A 406 -9.96 8.37 -14.64
C LYS A 406 -8.85 7.80 -13.74
N ALA A 407 -8.67 8.36 -12.54
CA ALA A 407 -7.74 7.81 -11.55
C ALA A 407 -8.17 6.39 -11.10
N ILE A 408 -9.47 6.15 -10.90
CA ILE A 408 -10.03 4.83 -10.61
C ILE A 408 -9.86 3.89 -11.80
N LEU A 409 -10.16 4.35 -13.00
CA LEU A 409 -10.03 3.57 -14.23
C LEU A 409 -8.62 3.06 -14.46
N LEU A 410 -7.63 3.95 -14.34
CA LEU A 410 -6.23 3.69 -14.69
C LEU A 410 -5.37 3.16 -13.53
N TYR A 411 -5.96 2.83 -12.39
CA TYR A 411 -5.19 2.23 -11.29
C TYR A 411 -4.66 0.85 -11.69
N GLY A 412 -3.35 0.64 -11.58
CA GLY A 412 -2.68 -0.61 -11.97
C GLY A 412 -2.51 -0.80 -13.48
N SER A 413 -2.85 0.20 -14.30
CA SER A 413 -2.78 0.11 -15.76
C SER A 413 -1.36 -0.10 -16.30
N GLU A 414 -0.34 0.23 -15.52
CA GLU A 414 1.06 -0.01 -15.82
C GLU A 414 1.36 -1.50 -16.01
N THR A 415 0.59 -2.35 -15.33
CA THR A 415 0.75 -3.80 -15.31
C THR A 415 -0.15 -4.53 -16.32
N TRP A 416 -0.95 -3.81 -17.10
CA TRP A 416 -1.90 -4.44 -18.01
C TRP A 416 -1.27 -4.91 -19.31
N ARG A 417 -1.58 -6.15 -19.65
CA ARG A 417 -1.48 -6.64 -21.02
C ARG A 417 -2.67 -6.09 -21.80
N THR A 418 -2.44 -5.10 -22.66
CA THR A 418 -3.51 -4.52 -23.48
C THR A 418 -3.69 -5.30 -24.78
N THR A 419 -4.92 -5.67 -25.10
CA THR A 419 -5.35 -6.26 -26.37
C THR A 419 -6.20 -5.25 -27.15
N LYS A 420 -6.37 -5.45 -28.45
CA LYS A 420 -7.26 -4.60 -29.27
C LYS A 420 -8.67 -4.48 -28.66
N GLN A 421 -9.23 -5.60 -28.18
CA GLN A 421 -10.56 -5.65 -27.59
C GLN A 421 -10.62 -4.87 -26.27
N THR A 422 -9.65 -5.05 -25.36
CA THR A 422 -9.63 -4.32 -24.08
C THR A 422 -9.40 -2.83 -24.29
N SER A 423 -8.57 -2.47 -25.26
CA SER A 423 -8.32 -1.08 -25.66
C SER A 423 -9.61 -0.40 -26.15
N GLN A 424 -10.37 -1.09 -26.99
CA GLN A 424 -11.66 -0.58 -27.48
C GLN A 424 -12.66 -0.38 -26.34
N LYS A 425 -12.79 -1.34 -25.41
CA LYS A 425 -13.68 -1.21 -24.25
C LYS A 425 -13.33 -0.02 -23.36
N LEU A 426 -12.05 0.20 -23.09
CA LEU A 426 -11.57 1.32 -22.30
C LEU A 426 -11.85 2.66 -23.02
N GLN A 427 -11.54 2.74 -24.32
CA GLN A 427 -11.74 3.96 -25.10
C GLN A 427 -13.23 4.30 -25.22
N SER A 428 -14.09 3.29 -25.49
CA SER A 428 -15.53 3.50 -25.59
C SER A 428 -16.11 4.05 -24.28
N PHE A 429 -15.70 3.51 -23.13
CA PHE A 429 -16.13 4.03 -21.83
C PHE A 429 -15.68 5.49 -21.60
N VAL A 430 -14.44 5.81 -21.94
CA VAL A 430 -13.94 7.20 -21.79
C VAL A 430 -14.68 8.14 -22.73
N ASN A 431 -14.88 7.76 -23.98
CA ASN A 431 -15.62 8.56 -24.98
C ASN A 431 -17.07 8.80 -24.52
N GLU A 432 -17.73 7.78 -23.96
CA GLU A 432 -19.08 7.93 -23.37
C GLU A 432 -19.09 9.00 -22.27
N CYS A 433 -18.11 8.95 -21.35
CA CYS A 433 -18.00 9.94 -20.28
C CYS A 433 -17.77 11.36 -20.81
N LEU A 434 -16.84 11.51 -21.77
CA LEU A 434 -16.51 12.82 -22.38
C LEU A 434 -17.71 13.42 -23.10
N ARG A 435 -18.46 12.63 -23.89
CA ARG A 435 -19.69 13.10 -24.57
C ARG A 435 -20.72 13.58 -23.57
N ARG A 436 -20.94 12.86 -22.46
CA ARG A 436 -21.86 13.28 -21.39
C ARG A 436 -21.43 14.56 -20.70
N ILE A 437 -20.12 14.77 -20.46
CA ILE A 437 -19.59 16.02 -19.85
C ILE A 437 -19.77 17.21 -20.80
N LEU A 438 -19.52 17.01 -22.08
CA LEU A 438 -19.64 18.02 -23.13
C LEU A 438 -21.09 18.24 -23.60
N LYS A 439 -22.01 17.35 -23.21
CA LYS A 439 -23.40 17.34 -23.68
C LYS A 439 -23.54 17.13 -25.20
N ILE A 440 -22.62 16.34 -25.77
CA ILE A 440 -22.62 15.99 -27.20
C ILE A 440 -23.56 14.79 -27.41
N SER A 441 -24.56 14.98 -28.29
CA SER A 441 -25.48 13.96 -28.74
C SER A 441 -24.90 13.20 -29.94
N TRP A 442 -25.47 12.03 -30.26
CA TRP A 442 -25.14 11.29 -31.48
C TRP A 442 -25.50 12.08 -32.75
N THR A 443 -26.49 12.96 -32.70
CA THR A 443 -26.93 13.82 -33.80
C THR A 443 -25.88 14.86 -34.18
N ASP A 444 -24.95 15.22 -33.26
CA ASP A 444 -23.92 16.25 -33.48
C ASP A 444 -22.79 15.77 -34.39
N ARG A 445 -22.76 14.47 -34.74
CA ARG A 445 -21.79 13.82 -35.64
C ARG A 445 -20.32 14.11 -35.31
N VAL A 446 -19.99 14.35 -34.03
CA VAL A 446 -18.62 14.62 -33.58
C VAL A 446 -17.81 13.32 -33.58
N THR A 447 -16.69 13.30 -34.33
CA THR A 447 -15.77 12.16 -34.38
C THR A 447 -15.05 11.99 -33.02
N ASN A 448 -14.37 10.87 -32.82
CA ASN A 448 -13.62 10.65 -31.59
C ASN A 448 -12.41 11.57 -31.49
N GLU A 449 -11.76 11.87 -32.59
CA GLU A 449 -10.63 12.79 -32.69
C GLU A 449 -11.05 14.20 -32.26
N MET A 450 -12.15 14.72 -32.84
CA MET A 450 -12.74 16.01 -32.45
C MET A 450 -13.15 16.02 -30.97
N LEU A 451 -13.70 14.91 -30.48
CA LEU A 451 -14.08 14.77 -29.06
C LEU A 451 -12.86 14.91 -28.13
N TRP A 452 -11.75 14.29 -28.49
CA TRP A 452 -10.53 14.36 -27.69
C TRP A 452 -9.91 15.76 -27.71
N GLU A 453 -9.90 16.44 -28.85
CA GLU A 453 -9.46 17.84 -28.97
C GLU A 453 -10.32 18.77 -28.10
N LEU A 454 -11.67 18.68 -28.21
CA LEU A 454 -12.58 19.46 -27.40
C LEU A 454 -12.45 19.23 -25.89
N ALA A 455 -12.07 18.03 -25.50
CA ALA A 455 -11.82 17.65 -24.11
C ALA A 455 -10.41 17.96 -23.61
N GLY A 456 -9.46 18.26 -24.51
CA GLY A 456 -8.05 18.35 -24.20
C GLY A 456 -7.46 17.02 -23.72
N GLU A 457 -7.93 15.89 -24.29
CA GLU A 457 -7.59 14.54 -23.85
C GLU A 457 -6.85 13.75 -24.94
N GLU A 458 -5.94 12.89 -24.53
CA GLU A 458 -5.30 11.93 -25.43
C GLU A 458 -6.07 10.59 -25.44
N PRO A 459 -5.91 9.78 -26.49
CA PRO A 459 -6.40 8.40 -26.49
C PRO A 459 -5.97 7.64 -25.24
N ILE A 460 -6.88 6.84 -24.66
CA ILE A 460 -6.63 6.17 -23.38
C ILE A 460 -5.42 5.22 -23.46
N ILE A 461 -5.17 4.61 -24.60
CA ILE A 461 -4.05 3.69 -24.81
C ILE A 461 -2.71 4.41 -24.79
N ALA A 462 -2.63 5.61 -25.36
CA ALA A 462 -1.44 6.45 -25.26
C ALA A 462 -1.14 6.81 -23.80
N GLN A 463 -2.18 7.16 -23.04
CA GLN A 463 -2.03 7.44 -21.60
C GLN A 463 -1.54 6.20 -20.82
N ILE A 464 -2.08 5.00 -21.09
CA ILE A 464 -1.64 3.74 -20.48
C ILE A 464 -0.18 3.45 -20.86
N SER A 465 0.19 3.63 -22.12
CA SER A 465 1.58 3.45 -22.59
C SER A 465 2.53 4.40 -21.87
N LYS A 466 2.20 5.69 -21.81
CA LYS A 466 3.00 6.70 -21.09
C LYS A 466 3.17 6.35 -19.60
N ARG A 467 2.11 5.88 -18.92
CA ARG A 467 2.18 5.43 -17.52
C ARG A 467 3.10 4.22 -17.38
N LYS A 468 2.92 3.20 -18.22
CA LYS A 468 3.75 1.99 -18.25
C LYS A 468 5.24 2.34 -18.39
N TRP A 469 5.60 3.16 -19.37
CA TRP A 469 6.99 3.51 -19.63
C TRP A 469 7.59 4.46 -18.59
N ARG A 470 6.78 5.32 -17.96
CA ARG A 470 7.23 6.08 -16.77
C ARG A 470 7.59 5.15 -15.63
N TRP A 471 6.74 4.15 -15.37
CA TRP A 471 6.96 3.15 -14.33
C TRP A 471 8.17 2.27 -14.66
N ILE A 472 8.30 1.74 -15.88
CA ILE A 472 9.48 0.96 -16.31
C ILE A 472 10.76 1.77 -16.11
N GLY A 473 10.79 3.03 -16.51
CA GLY A 473 11.93 3.91 -16.29
C GLY A 473 12.26 4.11 -14.82
N HIS A 474 11.25 4.17 -13.94
CA HIS A 474 11.48 4.20 -12.50
C HIS A 474 12.13 2.90 -12.02
N ILE A 475 11.59 1.75 -12.39
CA ILE A 475 12.15 0.44 -12.00
C ILE A 475 13.56 0.23 -12.51
N LEU A 476 13.88 0.66 -13.73
CA LEU A 476 15.24 0.54 -14.28
C LEU A 476 16.28 1.41 -13.55
N ARG A 477 15.86 2.41 -12.78
CA ARG A 477 16.72 3.23 -11.91
C ARG A 477 16.90 2.68 -10.49
N THR A 478 16.09 1.70 -10.06
CA THR A 478 16.27 1.07 -8.76
C THR A 478 17.54 0.22 -8.72
N PRO A 479 18.07 -0.13 -7.56
CA PRO A 479 19.21 -1.03 -7.44
C PRO A 479 19.00 -2.37 -8.15
N ALA A 480 20.07 -3.04 -8.54
CA ALA A 480 20.00 -4.30 -9.30
C ALA A 480 19.38 -5.46 -8.51
N ASN A 481 19.47 -5.44 -7.19
CA ASN A 481 18.85 -6.41 -6.28
C ASN A 481 17.35 -6.17 -6.07
N ASN A 482 16.78 -5.05 -6.55
CA ASN A 482 15.33 -4.80 -6.42
C ASN A 482 14.53 -5.90 -7.12
N ILE A 483 13.60 -6.52 -6.40
CA ILE A 483 12.81 -7.67 -6.84
C ILE A 483 12.01 -7.37 -8.10
N THR A 484 11.35 -6.21 -8.16
CA THR A 484 10.56 -5.82 -9.34
C THR A 484 11.44 -5.62 -10.57
N ARG A 485 12.65 -5.04 -10.39
CA ARG A 485 13.63 -4.91 -11.47
C ARG A 485 14.11 -6.26 -11.98
N GLN A 486 14.37 -7.20 -11.08
CA GLN A 486 14.74 -8.57 -11.43
C GLN A 486 13.59 -9.30 -12.14
N ALA A 487 12.34 -9.11 -11.69
CA ALA A 487 11.15 -9.70 -12.28
C ALA A 487 11.00 -9.39 -13.78
N LEU A 488 11.42 -8.20 -14.23
CA LEU A 488 11.37 -7.84 -15.65
C LEU A 488 12.13 -8.83 -16.56
N ARG A 489 13.14 -9.51 -16.04
CA ARG A 489 13.98 -10.46 -16.78
C ARG A 489 13.87 -11.91 -16.26
N TRP A 490 13.15 -12.12 -15.16
CA TRP A 490 13.07 -13.43 -14.50
C TRP A 490 12.35 -14.46 -15.37
N ASN A 491 12.88 -15.70 -15.37
CA ASN A 491 12.24 -16.87 -15.93
C ASN A 491 12.37 -18.05 -14.97
N PRO A 492 11.34 -18.89 -14.86
CA PRO A 492 11.47 -20.16 -14.15
C PRO A 492 12.55 -21.04 -14.75
N GLN A 493 13.10 -21.95 -13.95
CA GLN A 493 14.00 -22.98 -14.45
C GLN A 493 13.20 -24.05 -15.21
N GLY A 494 13.83 -24.65 -16.21
CA GLY A 494 13.24 -25.76 -16.98
C GLY A 494 13.05 -25.41 -18.47
N LYS A 495 12.16 -26.16 -19.12
CA LYS A 495 11.88 -25.98 -20.55
C LYS A 495 10.53 -25.29 -20.76
N ARG A 496 10.53 -24.32 -21.64
CA ARG A 496 9.31 -23.67 -22.06
C ARG A 496 8.35 -24.66 -22.73
N LYS A 497 7.03 -24.47 -22.49
CA LYS A 497 5.97 -25.23 -23.17
C LYS A 497 6.11 -25.10 -24.69
N ARG A 498 5.98 -26.21 -25.41
CA ARG A 498 5.97 -26.25 -26.88
C ARG A 498 4.73 -25.51 -27.43
N GLY A 499 4.85 -24.92 -28.60
CA GLY A 499 3.78 -24.23 -29.31
C GLY A 499 3.94 -22.71 -29.39
N ARG A 500 2.93 -22.03 -29.97
CA ARG A 500 2.92 -20.58 -30.11
C ARG A 500 2.89 -19.91 -28.73
N PRO A 501 3.82 -18.99 -28.44
CA PRO A 501 3.82 -18.27 -27.17
C PRO A 501 2.54 -17.47 -26.97
N ARG A 502 2.03 -17.49 -25.74
CA ARG A 502 0.92 -16.60 -25.37
C ARG A 502 1.38 -15.14 -25.40
N ASN A 503 0.47 -14.24 -25.73
CA ASN A 503 0.71 -12.82 -25.54
C ASN A 503 0.74 -12.53 -24.02
N SER A 504 1.86 -12.01 -23.51
CA SER A 504 2.04 -11.62 -22.12
C SER A 504 2.40 -10.13 -22.01
N TRP A 505 2.28 -9.55 -20.82
CA TRP A 505 2.69 -8.17 -20.59
C TRP A 505 4.15 -7.94 -21.00
N ARG A 506 5.04 -8.84 -20.54
CA ARG A 506 6.48 -8.74 -20.83
C ARG A 506 6.79 -8.83 -22.33
N ARG A 507 6.14 -9.75 -23.06
CA ARG A 507 6.31 -9.84 -24.52
C ARG A 507 5.84 -8.60 -25.24
N GLY A 508 4.76 -7.98 -24.78
CA GLY A 508 4.30 -6.70 -25.31
C GLY A 508 5.33 -5.60 -25.14
N VAL A 509 5.97 -5.52 -23.96
CA VAL A 509 7.06 -4.56 -23.70
C VAL A 509 8.29 -4.88 -24.55
N GLU A 510 8.72 -6.13 -24.63
CA GLU A 510 9.88 -6.55 -25.44
C GLU A 510 9.66 -6.31 -26.94
N SER A 511 8.45 -6.51 -27.44
CA SER A 511 8.09 -6.20 -28.81
C SER A 511 8.20 -4.70 -29.09
N GLN A 512 7.63 -3.86 -28.21
CA GLN A 512 7.76 -2.40 -28.33
C GLN A 512 9.24 -1.96 -28.28
N THR A 513 10.00 -2.50 -27.34
CA THR A 513 11.44 -2.20 -27.18
C THR A 513 12.22 -2.51 -28.47
N ARG A 514 11.97 -3.68 -29.07
CA ARG A 514 12.61 -4.08 -30.35
C ARG A 514 12.20 -3.19 -31.51
N ASN A 515 10.92 -2.83 -31.61
CA ASN A 515 10.43 -1.94 -32.66
C ASN A 515 11.07 -0.54 -32.58
N TRP A 516 11.52 -0.14 -31.38
CA TRP A 516 12.23 1.12 -31.16
C TRP A 516 13.75 1.00 -31.32
N GLY A 517 14.27 -0.17 -31.72
CA GLY A 517 15.70 -0.41 -31.89
C GLY A 517 16.48 -0.49 -30.56
N HIS A 518 15.79 -0.76 -29.43
CA HIS A 518 16.38 -0.85 -28.10
C HIS A 518 16.43 -2.27 -27.56
N THR A 519 17.33 -2.49 -26.61
CA THR A 519 17.40 -3.68 -25.74
C THR A 519 17.13 -3.25 -24.30
N TRP A 520 16.90 -4.21 -23.40
CA TRP A 520 16.77 -3.90 -21.97
C TRP A 520 18.00 -3.17 -21.40
N ASP A 521 19.21 -3.45 -21.93
CA ASP A 521 20.45 -2.83 -21.45
C ASP A 521 20.59 -1.40 -21.95
N THR A 522 20.23 -1.15 -23.22
CA THR A 522 20.21 0.22 -23.76
C THR A 522 19.15 1.07 -23.07
N LEU A 523 17.95 0.49 -22.78
CA LEU A 523 16.92 1.16 -22.00
C LEU A 523 17.38 1.41 -20.57
N GLY A 524 18.10 0.47 -19.94
CA GLY A 524 18.64 0.64 -18.59
C GLY A 524 19.60 1.82 -18.48
N ARG A 525 20.47 2.01 -19.49
CA ARG A 525 21.36 3.17 -19.58
C ARG A 525 20.60 4.47 -19.83
N LEU A 526 19.65 4.48 -20.77
CA LEU A 526 18.82 5.64 -21.09
C LEU A 526 17.97 6.08 -19.89
N ALA A 527 17.48 5.13 -19.08
CA ALA A 527 16.65 5.40 -17.92
C ALA A 527 17.38 6.16 -16.80
N GLN A 528 18.73 6.14 -16.74
CA GLN A 528 19.50 6.87 -15.74
C GLN A 528 19.33 8.39 -15.89
N ASP A 529 19.16 8.89 -17.10
CA ASP A 529 18.78 10.28 -17.35
C ASP A 529 17.26 10.41 -17.41
N ARG A 530 16.67 10.97 -16.33
CA ARG A 530 15.21 11.16 -16.20
C ARG A 530 14.64 12.09 -17.28
N THR A 531 15.38 13.11 -17.65
CA THR A 531 14.92 14.10 -18.64
C THR A 531 14.89 13.46 -20.02
N ARG A 532 15.98 12.82 -20.40
CA ARG A 532 16.11 12.10 -21.66
C ARG A 532 15.09 10.98 -21.78
N TRP A 533 14.88 10.17 -20.73
CA TRP A 533 13.82 9.16 -20.68
C TRP A 533 12.44 9.74 -20.93
N ARG A 534 12.13 10.87 -20.30
CA ARG A 534 10.82 11.51 -20.44
C ARG A 534 10.60 12.04 -21.87
N THR A 535 11.59 12.66 -22.47
CA THR A 535 11.47 13.23 -23.81
C THR A 535 11.50 12.17 -24.90
N GLU A 536 12.48 11.27 -24.89
CA GLU A 536 12.65 10.28 -25.95
C GLU A 536 11.68 9.12 -25.85
N VAL A 537 11.51 8.51 -24.66
CA VAL A 537 10.69 7.30 -24.49
C VAL A 537 9.24 7.66 -24.23
N VAL A 538 8.95 8.44 -23.17
CA VAL A 538 7.56 8.66 -22.73
C VAL A 538 6.79 9.59 -23.68
N ASN A 539 7.40 10.67 -24.12
CA ASN A 539 6.75 11.65 -24.99
C ASN A 539 7.03 11.40 -26.47
N GLY A 540 8.23 10.91 -26.82
CA GLY A 540 8.61 10.61 -28.20
C GLY A 540 7.99 9.30 -28.70
N LEU A 541 8.53 8.17 -28.24
CA LEU A 541 8.15 6.84 -28.76
C LEU A 541 6.71 6.42 -28.42
N CYS A 542 6.17 6.86 -27.26
CA CYS A 542 4.77 6.56 -26.91
C CYS A 542 3.75 7.45 -27.61
N SER A 543 4.16 8.54 -28.22
CA SER A 543 3.29 9.47 -28.96
C SER A 543 3.29 9.22 -30.46
N ASN A 544 4.34 8.61 -31.02
CA ASN A 544 4.37 8.20 -32.41
C ASN A 544 3.44 6.98 -32.58
N ARG A 545 2.30 7.21 -33.17
CA ARG A 545 1.34 6.18 -33.59
C ARG A 545 2.00 5.25 -34.59
N SER A 546 2.08 3.99 -34.28
CA SER A 546 2.06 2.94 -35.27
C SER A 546 0.63 2.45 -35.43
#